data_748b0c82a0c561e4687be2bb3ac20e59
#
_entry.id   748b0c82a0c561e4687be2bb3ac20e59
#
_cell.length_a   1.000
_cell.length_b   1.000
_cell.length_c   1.000
_cell.angle_alpha   90.00
_cell.angle_beta   90.00
_cell.angle_gamma   90.00
#
_symmetry.space_group_name_H-M   'P 1'
#
loop_
_entity.id
_entity.type
_entity.pdbx_description
1 polymer ?
#
loop_
_entity_poly.entity_id
_entity_poly.type
_entity_poly.pdbx_seq_one_letter_code
_entity_poly.pdbx_strand_id
1 'polypeptide(L)'
;MKKTALFFAMLSAIVVAEAQPLKGSINPAEKRQTIEYWGAADAWSGDFVGKYWSETSKQKIADWLFSQEYDENGNPKGAGLSAWRVNLGGGTLESPNADIFPYQRRAESYLTVDGKNYDWGKCAGHEYWMAEAVKRGSNYFILFSNTPPVQYTLNGKGYSADGLRANLREECYDDFASYLATVAKHYMDKGWNVPYISPINEPQDGWDTPRQEGSPWRNSELKRMMIALDAELSKESCFDNLRIQLGETCRLKYLYESHPRYTDKFGEAEAPNWVVRSFFDEKSPYYIGNLRHLKRAVYAHAYHDVRSSEKMRNVHRLAGEECRKYGVEYNMSEWCLLPGARKKNIEGFSKDWYSANYADMQAGLLMARIIYSDMVDSNAASWSYWKGMELRGDHALIALHAKEGDIFRGGDVKANKLLYALGNYSFFIRPNYQRVALSGARWQLQPTSRLMASDWLQSM
;
A
#
# COMPACT_ATOMS: atom_id res chain seq x y z
N MET A 1 44.75 46.81 -51.72
CA MET A 1 44.72 46.06 -50.46
C MET A 1 43.45 45.25 -50.44
N LYS A 2 43.55 43.95 -50.81
CA LYS A 2 42.40 43.02 -50.84
C LYS A 2 42.40 42.24 -49.52
N LYS A 3 41.30 42.36 -48.72
CA LYS A 3 41.10 41.55 -47.50
C LYS A 3 40.38 40.28 -47.91
N THR A 4 41.05 39.15 -47.81
CA THR A 4 40.50 37.82 -48.02
C THR A 4 39.91 37.35 -46.69
N ALA A 5 38.60 37.17 -46.65
CA ALA A 5 37.90 36.59 -45.49
C ALA A 5 37.90 35.05 -45.63
N LEU A 6 38.50 34.38 -44.67
CA LEU A 6 38.51 32.92 -44.58
C LEU A 6 37.23 32.49 -43.84
N PHE A 7 36.34 31.79 -44.53
CA PHE A 7 35.16 31.14 -43.92
C PHE A 7 35.56 29.74 -43.43
N PHE A 8 35.63 29.56 -42.13
CA PHE A 8 35.73 28.23 -41.52
C PHE A 8 34.33 27.61 -41.47
N ALA A 9 34.07 26.64 -42.31
CA ALA A 9 32.90 25.76 -42.17
C ALA A 9 33.21 24.69 -41.10
N MET A 10 32.66 24.85 -39.89
CA MET A 10 32.59 23.75 -38.92
C MET A 10 31.49 22.77 -39.38
N LEU A 11 31.89 21.64 -39.92
CA LEU A 11 31.01 20.48 -40.05
C LEU A 11 30.86 19.88 -38.65
N SER A 12 29.77 20.16 -37.96
CA SER A 12 29.33 19.39 -36.80
C SER A 12 28.84 18.03 -37.28
N ALA A 13 29.66 17.02 -37.13
CA ALA A 13 29.23 15.64 -37.29
C ALA A 13 28.25 15.34 -36.15
N ILE A 14 26.95 15.28 -36.46
CA ILE A 14 25.96 14.72 -35.58
C ILE A 14 26.23 13.21 -35.54
N VAL A 15 26.90 12.75 -34.49
CA VAL A 15 26.97 11.31 -34.17
C VAL A 15 25.58 10.92 -33.68
N VAL A 16 24.76 10.41 -34.58
CA VAL A 16 23.56 9.69 -34.21
C VAL A 16 24.05 8.38 -33.56
N ALA A 17 24.08 8.34 -32.26
CA ALA A 17 24.28 7.08 -31.53
C ALA A 17 23.03 6.23 -31.81
N GLU A 18 23.10 5.31 -32.75
CA GLU A 18 22.10 4.26 -32.89
C GLU A 18 22.05 3.47 -31.56
N ALA A 19 20.93 3.56 -30.90
CA ALA A 19 20.68 2.73 -29.73
C ALA A 19 20.71 1.27 -30.16
N GLN A 20 21.70 0.52 -29.71
CA GLN A 20 21.78 -0.92 -29.96
C GLN A 20 20.55 -1.58 -29.36
N PRO A 21 19.80 -2.39 -30.11
CA PRO A 21 18.62 -3.06 -29.58
C PRO A 21 19.02 -3.93 -28.39
N LEU A 22 18.36 -3.73 -27.26
CA LEU A 22 18.54 -4.57 -26.07
C LEU A 22 18.03 -5.98 -26.39
N LYS A 23 18.92 -6.94 -26.45
CA LYS A 23 18.56 -8.36 -26.62
C LYS A 23 18.32 -8.97 -25.26
N GLY A 24 17.08 -9.33 -24.97
CA GLY A 24 16.69 -10.11 -23.81
C GLY A 24 16.27 -11.52 -24.19
N SER A 25 16.52 -12.49 -23.30
CA SER A 25 16.05 -13.85 -23.45
C SER A 25 15.12 -14.19 -22.27
N ILE A 26 13.88 -14.58 -22.58
CA ILE A 26 12.90 -15.04 -21.60
C ILE A 26 13.09 -16.55 -21.40
N ASN A 27 13.21 -16.99 -20.14
CA ASN A 27 13.24 -18.39 -19.78
C ASN A 27 11.92 -18.81 -19.08
N PRO A 28 10.94 -19.36 -19.80
CA PRO A 28 9.64 -19.76 -19.22
C PRO A 28 9.75 -20.89 -18.19
N ALA A 29 10.83 -21.67 -18.22
CA ALA A 29 11.05 -22.77 -17.27
C ALA A 29 11.52 -22.24 -15.90
N GLU A 30 12.13 -21.06 -15.84
CA GLU A 30 12.60 -20.46 -14.60
C GLU A 30 11.51 -19.57 -13.97
N LYS A 31 10.60 -20.22 -13.27
CA LYS A 31 9.47 -19.58 -12.59
C LYS A 31 9.92 -18.79 -11.36
N ARG A 32 9.31 -17.63 -11.13
CA ARG A 32 9.45 -16.77 -9.96
C ARG A 32 8.13 -16.77 -9.17
N GLN A 33 7.74 -15.64 -8.57
CA GLN A 33 6.46 -15.53 -7.87
C GLN A 33 5.26 -15.58 -8.81
N THR A 34 4.14 -16.04 -8.28
CA THR A 34 2.81 -15.84 -8.87
C THR A 34 2.26 -14.51 -8.37
N ILE A 35 1.71 -13.71 -9.25
CA ILE A 35 1.10 -12.43 -8.88
C ILE A 35 -0.26 -12.68 -8.24
N GLU A 36 -0.45 -12.18 -7.04
CA GLU A 36 -1.68 -12.36 -6.29
C GLU A 36 -2.67 -11.22 -6.57
N TYR A 37 -2.24 -9.97 -6.42
CA TYR A 37 -3.07 -8.80 -6.72
C TYR A 37 -2.26 -7.51 -6.92
N TRP A 38 -2.95 -6.52 -7.50
CA TRP A 38 -2.58 -5.12 -7.54
C TRP A 38 -3.70 -4.31 -6.92
N GLY A 39 -3.41 -3.49 -5.91
CA GLY A 39 -4.45 -2.81 -5.15
C GLY A 39 -4.15 -1.37 -4.79
N ALA A 40 -5.11 -0.76 -4.13
CA ALA A 40 -4.97 0.50 -3.42
C ALA A 40 -5.93 0.52 -2.22
N ALA A 41 -5.71 1.46 -1.27
CA ALA A 41 -6.56 1.59 -0.09
C ALA A 41 -7.53 2.78 -0.20
N ASP A 42 -8.65 2.68 0.51
CA ASP A 42 -9.70 3.70 0.56
C ASP A 42 -9.58 4.67 1.75
N ALA A 43 -8.64 4.42 2.66
CA ALA A 43 -8.43 5.29 3.81
C ALA A 43 -8.02 6.70 3.36
N TRP A 44 -8.58 7.71 3.86
CA TRP A 44 -9.77 7.84 4.73
C TRP A 44 -10.87 8.52 3.93
N SER A 45 -10.47 9.25 2.87
CA SER A 45 -11.37 10.04 2.03
C SER A 45 -12.41 9.18 1.30
N GLY A 46 -12.14 7.89 1.10
CA GLY A 46 -13.03 6.97 0.40
C GLY A 46 -14.42 6.93 1.01
N ASP A 47 -14.53 6.78 2.34
CA ASP A 47 -15.84 6.73 3.00
C ASP A 47 -16.66 8.01 2.78
N PHE A 48 -16.05 9.18 2.97
CA PHE A 48 -16.72 10.46 2.75
C PHE A 48 -17.18 10.66 1.30
N VAL A 49 -16.32 10.31 0.34
CA VAL A 49 -16.65 10.43 -1.10
C VAL A 49 -17.78 9.47 -1.47
N GLY A 50 -17.72 8.23 -1.02
CA GLY A 50 -18.75 7.23 -1.26
C GLY A 50 -20.13 7.66 -0.73
N LYS A 51 -20.16 8.37 0.41
CA LYS A 51 -21.40 8.85 1.03
C LYS A 51 -21.94 10.15 0.44
N TYR A 52 -21.09 11.14 0.23
CA TYR A 52 -21.55 12.52 0.05
C TYR A 52 -21.35 13.09 -1.35
N TRP A 53 -20.54 12.46 -2.19
CA TRP A 53 -20.25 13.01 -3.51
C TRP A 53 -21.27 12.59 -4.57
N SER A 54 -21.34 13.36 -5.66
CA SER A 54 -22.26 13.08 -6.76
C SER A 54 -21.98 11.72 -7.40
N GLU A 55 -23.03 11.06 -7.88
CA GLU A 55 -22.89 9.77 -8.56
C GLU A 55 -21.95 9.88 -9.76
N THR A 56 -22.02 10.97 -10.52
CA THR A 56 -21.12 11.24 -11.64
C THR A 56 -19.64 11.23 -11.22
N SER A 57 -19.28 11.89 -10.13
CA SER A 57 -17.91 11.89 -9.62
C SER A 57 -17.49 10.52 -9.12
N LYS A 58 -18.37 9.82 -8.42
CA LYS A 58 -18.12 8.47 -7.89
C LYS A 58 -17.92 7.45 -9.01
N GLN A 59 -18.78 7.43 -10.02
CA GLN A 59 -18.65 6.52 -11.16
C GLN A 59 -17.35 6.75 -11.92
N LYS A 60 -16.97 8.01 -12.13
CA LYS A 60 -15.69 8.36 -12.76
C LYS A 60 -14.48 7.85 -11.97
N ILE A 61 -14.50 7.96 -10.63
CA ILE A 61 -13.48 7.40 -9.75
C ILE A 61 -13.44 5.88 -9.88
N ALA A 62 -14.60 5.21 -9.83
CA ALA A 62 -14.71 3.77 -9.91
C ALA A 62 -14.20 3.23 -11.26
N ASP A 63 -14.52 3.91 -12.38
CA ASP A 63 -13.99 3.57 -13.69
C ASP A 63 -12.46 3.68 -13.73
N TRP A 64 -11.90 4.79 -13.25
CA TRP A 64 -10.47 4.99 -13.22
C TRP A 64 -9.71 3.96 -12.37
N LEU A 65 -10.30 3.54 -11.23
CA LEU A 65 -9.65 2.55 -10.36
C LEU A 65 -9.78 1.12 -10.90
N PHE A 66 -10.99 0.71 -11.28
CA PHE A 66 -11.31 -0.70 -11.44
C PHE A 66 -11.59 -1.16 -12.87
N SER A 67 -11.94 -0.24 -13.81
CA SER A 67 -12.32 -0.66 -15.16
C SER A 67 -11.19 -1.39 -15.87
N GLN A 68 -11.53 -2.52 -16.50
CA GLN A 68 -10.68 -3.31 -17.38
C GLN A 68 -11.07 -3.17 -18.85
N GLU A 69 -11.96 -2.22 -19.15
CA GLU A 69 -12.42 -1.95 -20.51
C GLU A 69 -11.48 -1.00 -21.26
N TYR A 70 -11.58 -1.05 -22.56
CA TYR A 70 -10.94 -0.08 -23.46
C TYR A 70 -11.95 0.96 -23.94
N ASP A 71 -11.48 2.16 -24.24
CA ASP A 71 -12.24 3.19 -24.91
C ASP A 71 -12.31 2.92 -26.43
N GLU A 72 -13.03 3.77 -27.16
CA GLU A 72 -13.18 3.68 -28.62
C GLU A 72 -11.87 3.80 -29.39
N ASN A 73 -10.83 4.37 -28.77
CA ASN A 73 -9.50 4.53 -29.34
C ASN A 73 -8.53 3.41 -28.94
N GLY A 74 -9.01 2.41 -28.17
CA GLY A 74 -8.21 1.31 -27.69
C GLY A 74 -7.36 1.62 -26.46
N ASN A 75 -7.61 2.74 -25.73
CA ASN A 75 -6.92 3.04 -24.49
C ASN A 75 -7.64 2.44 -23.28
N PRO A 76 -6.94 1.94 -22.26
CA PRO A 76 -7.56 1.51 -21.01
C PRO A 76 -8.37 2.64 -20.35
N LYS A 77 -9.63 2.37 -19.99
CA LYS A 77 -10.48 3.33 -19.27
C LYS A 77 -10.05 3.55 -17.83
N GLY A 78 -9.41 2.56 -17.22
CA GLY A 78 -8.96 2.60 -15.83
C GLY A 78 -7.64 1.87 -15.59
N ALA A 79 -7.21 1.86 -14.33
CA ALA A 79 -6.01 1.12 -13.91
C ALA A 79 -6.27 -0.40 -13.79
N GLY A 80 -7.53 -0.85 -13.78
CA GLY A 80 -7.87 -2.25 -13.63
C GLY A 80 -7.36 -2.89 -12.34
N LEU A 81 -7.41 -2.16 -11.22
CA LEU A 81 -7.02 -2.71 -9.92
C LEU A 81 -7.78 -4.01 -9.64
N SER A 82 -7.07 -5.03 -9.22
CA SER A 82 -7.65 -6.35 -8.95
C SER A 82 -8.01 -6.57 -7.47
N ALA A 83 -7.59 -5.68 -6.58
CA ALA A 83 -7.89 -5.72 -5.16
C ALA A 83 -8.16 -4.31 -4.60
N TRP A 84 -8.95 -4.27 -3.52
CA TRP A 84 -9.21 -3.05 -2.78
C TRP A 84 -8.97 -3.27 -1.29
N ARG A 85 -8.16 -2.41 -0.67
CA ARG A 85 -7.82 -2.48 0.75
C ARG A 85 -8.77 -1.55 1.51
N VAL A 86 -9.67 -2.15 2.30
CA VAL A 86 -10.78 -1.48 2.98
C VAL A 86 -10.41 -1.15 4.41
N ASN A 87 -10.51 0.13 4.78
CA ASN A 87 -10.20 0.58 6.13
C ASN A 87 -11.33 0.23 7.12
N LEU A 88 -11.02 -0.58 8.12
CA LEU A 88 -11.87 -0.79 9.28
C LEU A 88 -11.49 0.25 10.34
N GLY A 89 -12.24 1.34 10.39
CA GLY A 89 -11.96 2.45 11.27
C GLY A 89 -12.21 2.14 12.74
N GLY A 90 -11.54 2.88 13.61
CA GLY A 90 -11.67 2.77 15.06
C GLY A 90 -12.88 3.49 15.65
N GLY A 91 -13.74 4.14 14.86
CA GLY A 91 -14.88 4.91 15.37
C GLY A 91 -14.51 6.31 15.87
N THR A 92 -13.38 6.85 15.39
CA THR A 92 -12.92 8.18 15.79
C THR A 92 -13.76 9.31 15.21
N LEU A 93 -14.57 9.04 14.20
CA LEU A 93 -15.45 10.03 13.60
C LEU A 93 -16.56 10.43 14.57
N GLU A 94 -17.12 9.47 15.30
CA GLU A 94 -18.24 9.66 16.22
C GLU A 94 -17.80 9.79 17.68
N SER A 95 -16.57 9.48 17.99
CA SER A 95 -16.08 9.54 19.36
C SER A 95 -16.03 10.98 19.87
N PRO A 96 -16.65 11.30 21.03
CA PRO A 96 -16.59 12.64 21.62
C PRO A 96 -15.18 13.04 22.03
N ASN A 97 -14.28 12.06 22.22
CA ASN A 97 -12.88 12.26 22.62
C ASN A 97 -11.91 12.25 21.42
N ALA A 98 -12.44 12.18 20.19
CA ALA A 98 -11.60 12.18 19.02
C ALA A 98 -11.11 13.60 18.70
N ASP A 99 -9.84 13.82 18.92
CA ASP A 99 -9.12 15.06 18.62
C ASP A 99 -8.21 14.92 17.37
N ILE A 100 -8.38 13.86 16.59
CA ILE A 100 -7.63 13.63 15.36
C ILE A 100 -7.90 14.77 14.37
N PHE A 101 -6.83 15.36 13.87
CA PHE A 101 -6.85 16.42 12.87
C PHE A 101 -5.82 16.15 11.75
N PRO A 102 -6.17 16.38 10.49
CA PRO A 102 -7.42 16.96 9.98
C PRO A 102 -8.60 15.99 10.09
N TYR A 103 -9.82 16.53 10.18
CA TYR A 103 -11.05 15.78 10.42
C TYR A 103 -11.29 14.61 9.46
N GLN A 104 -10.95 14.75 8.18
CA GLN A 104 -11.06 13.69 7.18
C GLN A 104 -10.12 12.49 7.40
N ARG A 105 -9.31 12.48 8.45
CA ARG A 105 -8.50 11.33 8.89
C ARG A 105 -9.14 10.54 10.03
N ARG A 106 -10.33 10.96 10.44
CA ARG A 106 -11.18 10.16 11.33
C ARG A 106 -11.93 9.12 10.51
N ALA A 107 -12.26 8.01 11.11
CA ALA A 107 -13.01 6.93 10.47
C ALA A 107 -14.18 6.47 11.33
N GLU A 108 -15.22 5.98 10.67
CA GLU A 108 -16.34 5.28 11.32
C GLU A 108 -15.93 3.88 11.77
N SER A 109 -16.67 3.33 12.70
CA SER A 109 -16.67 1.91 13.04
C SER A 109 -18.10 1.39 13.00
N TYR A 110 -18.30 0.14 12.64
CA TYR A 110 -19.63 -0.48 12.71
C TYR A 110 -20.15 -0.62 14.14
N LEU A 111 -19.30 -0.54 15.16
CA LEU A 111 -19.78 -0.58 16.53
C LEU A 111 -20.58 0.66 16.90
N THR A 112 -21.65 0.46 17.66
CA THR A 112 -22.34 1.56 18.34
C THR A 112 -21.42 2.24 19.36
N VAL A 113 -21.73 3.47 19.76
CA VAL A 113 -20.87 4.25 20.68
C VAL A 113 -20.64 3.53 22.02
N ASP A 114 -21.61 2.74 22.47
CA ASP A 114 -21.51 1.92 23.70
C ASP A 114 -20.73 0.61 23.49
N GLY A 115 -20.34 0.29 22.26
CA GLY A 115 -19.56 -0.91 21.91
C GLY A 115 -20.31 -2.23 22.01
N LYS A 116 -21.66 -2.21 22.16
CA LYS A 116 -22.45 -3.42 22.43
C LYS A 116 -23.12 -4.01 21.21
N ASN A 117 -23.37 -3.19 20.19
CA ASN A 117 -24.12 -3.57 19.01
C ASN A 117 -23.41 -3.10 17.75
N TYR A 118 -23.91 -3.56 16.59
CA TYR A 118 -23.44 -3.13 15.28
C TYR A 118 -24.51 -2.24 14.61
N ASP A 119 -24.04 -1.15 14.02
CA ASP A 119 -24.84 -0.29 13.16
C ASP A 119 -24.34 -0.44 11.72
N TRP A 120 -25.00 -1.28 10.95
CA TRP A 120 -24.67 -1.56 9.55
C TRP A 120 -25.01 -0.42 8.58
N GLY A 121 -25.59 0.67 9.06
CA GLY A 121 -25.77 1.90 8.29
C GLY A 121 -24.51 2.76 8.20
N LYS A 122 -23.49 2.46 9.04
CA LYS A 122 -22.19 3.13 9.01
C LYS A 122 -21.28 2.56 7.92
N CYS A 123 -20.17 3.23 7.67
CA CYS A 123 -19.15 2.84 6.68
C CYS A 123 -19.72 2.64 5.26
N ALA A 124 -20.86 3.25 4.95
CA ALA A 124 -21.58 3.06 3.69
C ALA A 124 -20.75 3.51 2.47
N GLY A 125 -19.79 4.41 2.65
CA GLY A 125 -18.88 4.82 1.58
C GLY A 125 -17.88 3.73 1.22
N HIS A 126 -17.35 2.99 2.20
CA HIS A 126 -16.50 1.82 1.94
C HIS A 126 -17.28 0.75 1.18
N GLU A 127 -18.52 0.45 1.60
CA GLU A 127 -19.39 -0.50 0.91
C GLU A 127 -19.72 -0.06 -0.52
N TYR A 128 -19.90 1.23 -0.76
CA TYR A 128 -20.09 1.76 -2.11
C TYR A 128 -18.91 1.37 -3.03
N TRP A 129 -17.67 1.56 -2.58
CA TRP A 129 -16.50 1.23 -3.39
C TRP A 129 -16.35 -0.26 -3.61
N MET A 130 -16.66 -1.08 -2.62
CA MET A 130 -16.66 -2.55 -2.76
C MET A 130 -17.66 -2.98 -3.82
N ALA A 131 -18.89 -2.46 -3.77
CA ALA A 131 -19.92 -2.76 -4.76
C ALA A 131 -19.52 -2.31 -6.18
N GLU A 132 -18.94 -1.12 -6.32
CA GLU A 132 -18.50 -0.60 -7.62
C GLU A 132 -17.27 -1.36 -8.17
N ALA A 133 -16.38 -1.86 -7.31
CA ALA A 133 -15.29 -2.73 -7.69
C ALA A 133 -15.80 -4.07 -8.26
N VAL A 134 -16.76 -4.69 -7.57
CA VAL A 134 -17.39 -5.94 -8.03
C VAL A 134 -18.05 -5.77 -9.40
N LYS A 135 -18.80 -4.69 -9.62
CA LYS A 135 -19.43 -4.39 -10.93
C LYS A 135 -18.42 -4.31 -12.08
N ARG A 136 -17.16 -3.98 -11.77
CA ARG A 136 -16.04 -3.85 -12.74
C ARG A 136 -15.09 -5.05 -12.74
N GLY A 137 -15.52 -6.18 -12.13
CA GLY A 137 -14.77 -7.44 -12.13
C GLY A 137 -13.66 -7.53 -11.08
N SER A 138 -13.65 -6.64 -10.07
CA SER A 138 -12.67 -6.63 -8.99
C SER A 138 -13.34 -7.02 -7.67
N ASN A 139 -13.50 -8.32 -7.42
CA ASN A 139 -14.08 -8.87 -6.18
C ASN A 139 -12.98 -9.48 -5.30
N TYR A 140 -12.14 -8.63 -4.70
CA TYR A 140 -11.04 -9.06 -3.85
C TYR A 140 -10.73 -7.97 -2.82
N PHE A 141 -11.13 -8.19 -1.57
CA PHE A 141 -11.09 -7.18 -0.52
C PHE A 141 -10.17 -7.58 0.62
N ILE A 142 -9.26 -6.66 0.98
CA ILE A 142 -8.36 -6.82 2.11
C ILE A 142 -8.85 -5.88 3.20
N LEU A 143 -9.31 -6.42 4.31
CA LEU A 143 -9.75 -5.62 5.45
C LEU A 143 -8.54 -5.27 6.30
N PHE A 144 -8.34 -3.99 6.61
CA PHE A 144 -7.23 -3.60 7.49
C PHE A 144 -7.67 -2.61 8.57
N SER A 145 -7.04 -2.69 9.73
CA SER A 145 -7.30 -1.80 10.85
C SER A 145 -6.05 -1.03 11.25
N ASN A 146 -6.18 0.29 11.37
CA ASN A 146 -5.11 1.15 11.89
C ASN A 146 -5.05 1.13 13.43
N THR A 147 -6.20 0.95 14.08
CA THR A 147 -6.35 0.96 15.53
C THR A 147 -7.53 0.07 15.93
N PRO A 148 -7.53 -0.56 17.11
CA PRO A 148 -8.74 -1.17 17.64
C PRO A 148 -9.87 -0.13 17.76
N PRO A 149 -11.16 -0.55 17.73
CA PRO A 149 -12.28 0.32 18.04
C PRO A 149 -12.06 1.08 19.34
N VAL A 150 -12.37 2.39 19.36
CA VAL A 150 -12.12 3.26 20.53
C VAL A 150 -12.77 2.75 21.81
N GLN A 151 -13.86 1.98 21.69
CA GLN A 151 -14.55 1.31 22.79
C GLN A 151 -13.67 0.27 23.49
N TYR A 152 -12.66 -0.28 22.82
CA TYR A 152 -11.75 -1.32 23.32
C TYR A 152 -10.38 -0.76 23.69
N THR A 153 -10.09 0.51 23.37
CA THR A 153 -8.78 1.10 23.63
C THR A 153 -8.57 1.49 25.08
N LEU A 154 -7.30 1.55 25.50
CA LEU A 154 -6.89 1.93 26.85
C LEU A 154 -7.29 3.36 27.21
N ASN A 155 -7.29 4.26 26.25
CA ASN A 155 -7.49 5.70 26.45
C ASN A 155 -8.78 6.24 25.83
N GLY A 156 -9.62 5.39 25.24
CA GLY A 156 -10.84 5.80 24.53
C GLY A 156 -10.56 6.59 23.24
N LYS A 157 -9.32 6.55 22.71
CA LYS A 157 -8.90 7.29 21.51
C LYS A 157 -8.38 6.34 20.44
N GLY A 158 -8.39 6.78 19.20
CA GLY A 158 -7.84 6.03 18.06
C GLY A 158 -6.33 6.16 17.89
N TYR A 159 -5.60 6.67 18.87
CA TYR A 159 -4.15 6.76 18.87
C TYR A 159 -3.59 6.49 20.27
N SER A 160 -2.31 6.11 20.36
CA SER A 160 -1.68 5.73 21.63
C SER A 160 -1.42 6.94 22.53
N ALA A 161 -1.44 6.73 23.84
CA ALA A 161 -1.06 7.75 24.83
C ALA A 161 0.45 7.84 25.04
N ASP A 162 1.15 6.71 25.01
CA ASP A 162 2.58 6.61 25.37
C ASP A 162 3.47 6.16 24.20
N GLY A 163 2.87 5.66 23.12
CA GLY A 163 3.58 5.15 21.96
C GLY A 163 4.45 3.91 22.26
N LEU A 164 4.14 3.14 23.30
CA LEU A 164 5.00 2.07 23.82
C LEU A 164 4.37 0.68 23.75
N ARG A 165 3.06 0.59 23.66
CA ARG A 165 2.30 -0.66 23.71
C ARG A 165 1.00 -0.54 22.94
N ALA A 166 0.38 -1.66 22.66
CA ALA A 166 -0.93 -1.70 22.02
C ALA A 166 -1.94 -0.83 22.80
N ASN A 167 -2.63 0.04 22.07
CA ASN A 167 -3.72 0.81 22.65
C ASN A 167 -5.00 -0.05 22.72
N LEU A 168 -4.87 -1.24 23.31
CA LEU A 168 -5.94 -2.22 23.47
C LEU A 168 -5.95 -2.70 24.92
N ARG A 169 -7.12 -2.71 25.56
CA ARG A 169 -7.26 -3.26 26.92
C ARG A 169 -7.01 -4.76 26.91
N GLU A 170 -6.40 -5.26 28.00
CA GLU A 170 -6.02 -6.66 28.15
C GLU A 170 -7.19 -7.63 27.98
N GLU A 171 -8.37 -7.27 28.45
CA GLU A 171 -9.59 -8.06 28.36
C GLU A 171 -10.28 -8.00 26.99
N CYS A 172 -9.87 -7.10 26.08
CA CYS A 172 -10.56 -6.83 24.82
C CYS A 172 -9.90 -7.46 23.58
N TYR A 173 -8.92 -8.35 23.73
CA TYR A 173 -8.31 -9.02 22.55
C TYR A 173 -9.31 -9.90 21.81
N ASP A 174 -10.12 -10.66 22.54
CA ASP A 174 -11.15 -11.53 21.96
C ASP A 174 -12.31 -10.69 21.38
N ASP A 175 -12.69 -9.58 22.04
CA ASP A 175 -13.68 -8.64 21.51
C ASP A 175 -13.25 -8.02 20.18
N PHE A 176 -11.98 -7.63 20.08
CA PHE A 176 -11.43 -7.08 18.84
C PHE A 176 -11.34 -8.14 17.74
N ALA A 177 -10.95 -9.36 18.07
CA ALA A 177 -10.96 -10.49 17.13
C ALA A 177 -12.38 -10.76 16.61
N SER A 178 -13.36 -10.80 17.52
CA SER A 178 -14.78 -11.00 17.19
C SER A 178 -15.34 -9.88 16.33
N TYR A 179 -14.98 -8.62 16.61
CA TYR A 179 -15.34 -7.47 15.77
C TYR A 179 -14.84 -7.65 14.33
N LEU A 180 -13.57 -7.99 14.16
CA LEU A 180 -12.96 -8.18 12.84
C LEU A 180 -13.63 -9.32 12.06
N ALA A 181 -13.87 -10.45 12.73
CA ALA A 181 -14.55 -11.61 12.12
C ALA A 181 -16.00 -11.27 11.74
N THR A 182 -16.74 -10.57 12.61
CA THR A 182 -18.12 -10.17 12.37
C THR A 182 -18.24 -9.24 11.16
N VAL A 183 -17.34 -8.24 11.03
CA VAL A 183 -17.34 -7.35 9.87
C VAL A 183 -16.95 -8.10 8.60
N ALA A 184 -15.97 -9.00 8.67
CA ALA A 184 -15.62 -9.84 7.52
C ALA A 184 -16.81 -10.69 7.06
N LYS A 185 -17.53 -11.32 8.00
CA LYS A 185 -18.72 -12.09 7.70
C LYS A 185 -19.82 -11.25 7.07
N HIS A 186 -20.06 -10.05 7.58
CA HIS A 186 -21.04 -9.11 7.00
C HIS A 186 -20.77 -8.82 5.51
N TYR A 187 -19.51 -8.63 5.13
CA TYR A 187 -19.13 -8.43 3.74
C TYR A 187 -19.24 -9.72 2.92
N MET A 188 -18.83 -10.85 3.48
CA MET A 188 -18.94 -12.16 2.82
C MET A 188 -20.39 -12.55 2.58
N ASP A 189 -21.30 -12.26 3.51
CA ASP A 189 -22.75 -12.51 3.37
C ASP A 189 -23.39 -11.67 2.23
N LYS A 190 -22.74 -10.56 1.82
CA LYS A 190 -23.11 -9.79 0.61
C LYS A 190 -22.54 -10.39 -0.69
N GLY A 191 -21.83 -11.51 -0.63
CA GLY A 191 -21.18 -12.14 -1.78
C GLY A 191 -19.83 -11.53 -2.16
N TRP A 192 -19.23 -10.72 -1.28
CA TRP A 192 -17.94 -10.12 -1.51
C TRP A 192 -16.82 -11.05 -1.05
N ASN A 193 -15.80 -11.21 -1.88
CA ASN A 193 -14.64 -12.04 -1.56
C ASN A 193 -13.67 -11.29 -0.65
N VAL A 194 -13.57 -11.76 0.59
CA VAL A 194 -12.66 -11.22 1.61
C VAL A 194 -11.59 -12.27 1.94
N PRO A 195 -10.50 -12.37 1.17
CA PRO A 195 -9.45 -13.35 1.43
C PRO A 195 -8.54 -12.98 2.60
N TYR A 196 -8.47 -11.71 2.99
CA TYR A 196 -7.53 -11.24 3.99
C TYR A 196 -8.10 -10.28 5.01
N ILE A 197 -7.63 -10.44 6.27
CA ILE A 197 -7.72 -9.45 7.35
C ILE A 197 -6.30 -9.08 7.80
N SER A 198 -6.01 -7.78 7.87
CA SER A 198 -4.82 -7.19 8.46
C SER A 198 -5.21 -6.45 9.75
N PRO A 199 -5.11 -7.08 10.93
CA PRO A 199 -5.62 -6.51 12.18
C PRO A 199 -4.77 -5.38 12.75
N ILE A 200 -3.53 -5.22 12.26
CA ILE A 200 -2.52 -4.33 12.81
C ILE A 200 -1.77 -3.64 11.68
N ASN A 201 -1.57 -2.32 11.81
CA ASN A 201 -0.82 -1.51 10.87
C ASN A 201 0.35 -0.81 11.55
N GLU A 202 1.54 -0.86 10.92
CA GLU A 202 2.78 -0.20 11.34
C GLU A 202 3.08 -0.31 12.85
N PRO A 203 3.19 -1.51 13.40
CA PRO A 203 3.33 -1.73 14.85
C PRO A 203 4.57 -1.05 15.45
N GLN A 204 5.54 -0.65 14.63
CA GLN A 204 6.77 0.00 15.07
C GLN A 204 6.60 1.52 15.26
N ASP A 205 5.59 2.15 14.66
CA ASP A 205 5.37 3.58 14.88
C ASP A 205 4.68 3.81 16.24
N GLY A 206 5.03 4.91 16.90
CA GLY A 206 4.51 5.19 18.25
C GLY A 206 3.03 5.58 18.26
N TRP A 207 2.55 6.18 17.17
CA TRP A 207 1.16 6.62 17.05
C TRP A 207 0.66 7.45 18.25
N ASP A 208 1.56 8.27 18.80
CA ASP A 208 1.34 9.06 20.03
C ASP A 208 0.89 10.51 19.77
N THR A 209 0.40 10.77 18.56
CA THR A 209 -0.08 12.10 18.17
C THR A 209 -1.43 12.00 17.44
N PRO A 210 -2.32 13.00 17.59
CA PRO A 210 -3.65 13.00 17.01
C PRO A 210 -3.65 13.33 15.49
N ARG A 211 -2.75 12.72 14.72
CA ARG A 211 -2.66 12.96 13.27
C ARG A 211 -3.50 12.00 12.44
N GLN A 212 -3.71 10.82 12.95
CA GLN A 212 -4.50 9.75 12.36
C GLN A 212 -4.72 8.63 13.37
N GLU A 213 -5.56 7.67 13.04
CA GLU A 213 -5.67 6.42 13.77
C GLU A 213 -4.39 5.60 13.68
N GLY A 214 -4.02 4.96 14.79
CA GLY A 214 -2.85 4.08 14.86
C GLY A 214 -2.62 3.52 16.25
N SER A 215 -1.95 2.38 16.33
CA SER A 215 -1.57 1.73 17.59
C SER A 215 -0.20 1.08 17.43
N PRO A 216 0.77 1.34 18.35
CA PRO A 216 2.00 0.56 18.42
C PRO A 216 1.70 -0.83 19.00
N TRP A 217 2.56 -1.82 18.72
CA TRP A 217 2.43 -3.16 19.22
C TRP A 217 3.80 -3.77 19.52
N ARG A 218 3.91 -4.51 20.63
CA ARG A 218 5.08 -5.33 20.96
C ARG A 218 4.94 -6.71 20.31
N ASN A 219 6.04 -7.46 20.22
CA ASN A 219 6.00 -8.82 19.67
C ASN A 219 5.06 -9.76 20.43
N SER A 220 5.01 -9.66 21.77
CA SER A 220 4.07 -10.44 22.60
C SER A 220 2.62 -10.08 22.32
N GLU A 221 2.33 -8.78 22.16
CA GLU A 221 0.99 -8.26 21.86
C GLU A 221 0.54 -8.64 20.45
N LEU A 222 1.46 -8.57 19.47
CA LEU A 222 1.24 -9.05 18.09
C LEU A 222 0.88 -10.54 18.11
N LYS A 223 1.71 -11.37 18.76
CA LYS A 223 1.45 -12.80 18.88
C LYS A 223 0.07 -13.08 19.48
N ARG A 224 -0.27 -12.40 20.57
CA ARG A 224 -1.56 -12.57 21.24
C ARG A 224 -2.74 -12.23 20.34
N MET A 225 -2.66 -11.10 19.61
CA MET A 225 -3.72 -10.69 18.68
C MET A 225 -3.91 -11.70 17.54
N MET A 226 -2.80 -12.21 16.98
CA MET A 226 -2.88 -13.21 15.90
C MET A 226 -3.51 -14.52 16.40
N ILE A 227 -3.20 -14.97 17.63
CA ILE A 227 -3.79 -16.16 18.25
C ILE A 227 -5.28 -15.94 18.50
N ALA A 228 -5.68 -14.79 19.06
CA ALA A 228 -7.09 -14.48 19.31
C ALA A 228 -7.91 -14.47 18.01
N LEU A 229 -7.38 -13.86 16.96
CA LEU A 229 -8.07 -13.80 15.68
C LEU A 229 -8.12 -15.17 14.98
N ASP A 230 -7.05 -15.97 15.02
CA ASP A 230 -7.04 -17.34 14.50
C ASP A 230 -8.07 -18.23 15.20
N ALA A 231 -8.17 -18.11 16.53
CA ALA A 231 -9.16 -18.84 17.33
C ALA A 231 -10.59 -18.41 16.98
N GLU A 232 -10.82 -17.11 16.79
CA GLU A 232 -12.15 -16.59 16.42
C GLU A 232 -12.57 -17.08 15.04
N LEU A 233 -11.71 -16.95 14.03
CA LEU A 233 -11.99 -17.41 12.67
C LEU A 233 -12.16 -18.93 12.59
N SER A 234 -11.55 -19.68 13.50
CA SER A 234 -11.68 -21.14 13.54
C SER A 234 -13.05 -21.64 14.04
N LYS A 235 -13.91 -20.75 14.56
CA LYS A 235 -15.25 -21.13 15.06
C LYS A 235 -16.25 -21.41 13.95
N GLU A 236 -16.10 -20.81 12.78
CA GLU A 236 -17.07 -20.94 11.69
C GLU A 236 -16.38 -21.33 10.37
N SER A 237 -16.93 -22.31 9.65
CA SER A 237 -16.37 -22.79 8.38
C SER A 237 -16.47 -21.78 7.23
N CYS A 238 -17.30 -20.75 7.34
CA CYS A 238 -17.34 -19.67 6.35
C CYS A 238 -15.99 -18.94 6.23
N PHE A 239 -15.15 -18.98 7.27
CA PHE A 239 -13.83 -18.38 7.30
C PHE A 239 -12.69 -19.29 6.80
N ASP A 240 -12.94 -20.51 6.36
CA ASP A 240 -11.92 -21.47 5.98
C ASP A 240 -10.92 -20.95 4.93
N ASN A 241 -11.34 -20.02 4.08
CA ASN A 241 -10.50 -19.39 3.07
C ASN A 241 -9.99 -17.99 3.46
N LEU A 242 -10.40 -17.45 4.59
CA LEU A 242 -9.95 -16.15 5.09
C LEU A 242 -8.59 -16.32 5.79
N ARG A 243 -7.64 -15.45 5.49
CA ARG A 243 -6.28 -15.49 6.06
C ARG A 243 -5.94 -14.18 6.76
N ILE A 244 -5.16 -14.30 7.82
CA ILE A 244 -4.63 -13.18 8.58
C ILE A 244 -3.32 -12.73 7.93
N GLN A 245 -3.19 -11.44 7.68
CA GLN A 245 -1.94 -10.80 7.26
C GLN A 245 -1.12 -10.38 8.47
N LEU A 246 0.18 -10.67 8.44
CA LEU A 246 1.14 -10.32 9.48
C LEU A 246 2.21 -9.37 8.93
N GLY A 247 2.65 -8.46 9.76
CA GLY A 247 3.77 -7.56 9.48
C GLY A 247 3.31 -6.13 9.40
N GLU A 248 2.84 -5.69 8.22
CA GLU A 248 2.48 -4.29 7.96
C GLU A 248 3.55 -3.34 8.50
N THR A 249 4.83 -3.74 8.31
CA THR A 249 5.96 -3.01 8.90
C THR A 249 6.10 -1.66 8.23
N CYS A 250 6.30 -0.60 9.01
CA CYS A 250 6.49 0.75 8.48
C CYS A 250 7.78 0.92 7.66
N ARG A 251 8.66 -0.11 7.64
CA ARG A 251 9.88 -0.16 6.82
C ARG A 251 10.26 -1.61 6.50
N LEU A 252 10.73 -1.86 5.28
CA LEU A 252 11.21 -3.18 4.88
C LEU A 252 12.32 -3.73 5.78
N LYS A 253 13.19 -2.87 6.27
CA LYS A 253 14.31 -3.25 7.14
C LYS A 253 13.88 -4.02 8.38
N TYR A 254 12.72 -3.70 8.93
CA TYR A 254 12.21 -4.40 10.13
C TYR A 254 11.80 -5.85 9.89
N LEU A 255 11.75 -6.27 8.65
CA LEU A 255 11.60 -7.68 8.31
C LEU A 255 12.83 -8.51 8.70
N TYR A 256 14.06 -7.92 8.60
CA TYR A 256 15.32 -8.65 8.68
C TYR A 256 16.40 -8.03 9.59
N GLU A 257 16.15 -6.88 10.20
CA GLU A 257 17.10 -6.26 11.14
C GLU A 257 16.39 -5.57 12.31
N SER A 258 17.13 -5.31 13.37
CA SER A 258 16.68 -4.46 14.49
C SER A 258 17.00 -2.99 14.21
N HIS A 259 16.30 -2.11 14.89
CA HIS A 259 16.57 -0.68 14.89
C HIS A 259 16.73 -0.18 16.32
N PRO A 260 17.87 0.49 16.66
CA PRO A 260 18.17 0.91 18.02
C PRO A 260 17.05 1.68 18.71
N ARG A 261 16.38 2.58 17.97
CA ARG A 261 15.24 3.36 18.51
C ARG A 261 14.17 2.49 19.19
N TYR A 262 13.95 1.28 18.68
CA TYR A 262 12.91 0.39 19.20
C TYR A 262 13.47 -0.62 20.19
N THR A 263 14.69 -1.11 19.98
CA THR A 263 15.36 -1.98 20.95
C THR A 263 15.67 -1.25 22.24
N ASP A 264 16.06 0.02 22.17
CA ASP A 264 16.26 0.87 23.36
C ASP A 264 14.95 1.14 24.13
N LYS A 265 13.83 1.20 23.38
CA LYS A 265 12.52 1.52 23.93
C LYS A 265 11.79 0.32 24.54
N PHE A 266 11.86 -0.84 23.86
CA PHE A 266 11.06 -2.02 24.20
C PHE A 266 11.88 -3.21 24.72
N GLY A 267 13.24 -3.11 24.70
CA GLY A 267 14.10 -4.27 24.77
C GLY A 267 14.12 -5.06 23.45
N GLU A 268 15.20 -5.77 23.21
CA GLU A 268 15.41 -6.48 21.93
C GLU A 268 14.33 -7.54 21.65
N ALA A 269 13.88 -8.23 22.69
CA ALA A 269 12.89 -9.29 22.57
C ALA A 269 11.49 -8.78 22.20
N GLU A 270 11.06 -7.65 22.78
CA GLU A 270 9.72 -7.10 22.58
C GLU A 270 9.61 -6.12 21.42
N ALA A 271 10.74 -5.66 20.89
CA ALA A 271 10.74 -4.75 19.76
C ALA A 271 10.13 -5.44 18.54
N PRO A 272 9.17 -4.81 17.84
CA PRO A 272 8.52 -5.40 16.66
C PRO A 272 9.43 -5.33 15.43
N ASN A 273 10.65 -5.84 15.55
CA ASN A 273 11.71 -5.97 14.55
C ASN A 273 11.99 -7.44 14.27
N TRP A 274 12.82 -7.72 13.27
CA TRP A 274 13.11 -9.09 12.88
C TRP A 274 11.84 -9.89 12.58
N VAL A 275 10.84 -9.26 11.99
CA VAL A 275 9.48 -9.78 11.91
C VAL A 275 9.44 -11.17 11.31
N VAL A 276 10.21 -11.44 10.24
CA VAL A 276 10.24 -12.78 9.63
C VAL A 276 10.75 -13.81 10.63
N ARG A 277 11.92 -13.58 11.22
CA ARG A 277 12.50 -14.49 12.20
C ARG A 277 11.64 -14.64 13.46
N SER A 278 11.12 -13.52 13.97
CA SER A 278 10.35 -13.51 15.21
C SER A 278 9.10 -14.39 15.13
N PHE A 279 8.41 -14.38 13.99
CA PHE A 279 7.11 -15.04 13.88
C PHE A 279 7.14 -16.36 13.08
N PHE A 280 8.21 -16.64 12.33
CA PHE A 280 8.30 -17.84 11.49
C PHE A 280 9.48 -18.77 11.78
N ASP A 281 10.39 -18.40 12.70
CA ASP A 281 11.37 -19.33 13.25
C ASP A 281 10.73 -20.12 14.40
N GLU A 282 10.67 -21.44 14.27
CA GLU A 282 10.09 -22.33 15.29
C GLU A 282 10.79 -22.24 16.64
N LYS A 283 12.02 -21.73 16.69
CA LYS A 283 12.78 -21.50 17.92
C LYS A 283 12.44 -20.18 18.59
N SER A 284 11.71 -19.32 17.92
CA SER A 284 11.33 -18.03 18.47
C SER A 284 10.22 -18.16 19.54
N PRO A 285 10.31 -17.45 20.67
CA PRO A 285 9.23 -17.41 21.64
C PRO A 285 7.94 -16.78 21.08
N TYR A 286 8.04 -16.09 19.95
CA TYR A 286 6.91 -15.46 19.27
C TYR A 286 6.40 -16.26 18.07
N TYR A 287 6.92 -17.46 17.82
CA TYR A 287 6.47 -18.29 16.71
C TYR A 287 4.96 -18.46 16.66
N ILE A 288 4.39 -18.22 15.48
CA ILE A 288 2.97 -18.40 15.16
C ILE A 288 2.75 -19.00 13.77
N GLY A 289 3.80 -19.46 13.11
CA GLY A 289 3.73 -19.99 11.75
C GLY A 289 2.87 -21.24 11.57
N ASN A 290 2.36 -21.82 12.67
CA ASN A 290 1.44 -22.96 12.71
C ASN A 290 -0.04 -22.58 12.86
N LEU A 291 -0.39 -21.31 12.98
CA LEU A 291 -1.78 -20.88 13.07
C LEU A 291 -2.51 -21.21 11.75
N ARG A 292 -3.77 -21.68 11.88
CA ARG A 292 -4.57 -22.18 10.76
C ARG A 292 -4.87 -21.10 9.72
N HIS A 293 -5.25 -19.92 10.19
CA HIS A 293 -5.66 -18.81 9.33
C HIS A 293 -4.51 -17.86 8.99
N LEU A 294 -3.33 -18.01 9.59
CA LEU A 294 -2.21 -17.14 9.25
C LEU A 294 -1.72 -17.43 7.83
N LYS A 295 -1.69 -16.41 6.97
CA LYS A 295 -0.97 -16.50 5.69
C LYS A 295 0.53 -16.65 6.00
N ARG A 296 1.21 -17.63 5.38
CA ARG A 296 2.67 -17.76 5.51
C ARG A 296 3.37 -16.69 4.65
N ALA A 297 3.10 -15.46 4.99
CA ALA A 297 3.58 -14.27 4.31
C ALA A 297 3.80 -13.12 5.30
N VAL A 298 4.62 -12.15 4.90
CA VAL A 298 4.78 -10.86 5.58
C VAL A 298 4.45 -9.73 4.63
N TYR A 299 3.97 -8.64 5.22
CA TYR A 299 3.54 -7.42 4.54
C TYR A 299 4.37 -6.25 5.05
N ALA A 300 4.80 -5.36 4.16
CA ALA A 300 5.62 -4.24 4.55
C ALA A 300 5.41 -3.01 3.66
N HIS A 301 5.80 -1.84 4.19
CA HIS A 301 5.67 -0.54 3.55
C HIS A 301 7.02 -0.05 3.03
N ALA A 302 7.06 0.45 1.80
CA ALA A 302 8.31 0.81 1.11
C ALA A 302 8.59 2.33 1.07
N TYR A 303 8.16 3.10 2.07
CA TYR A 303 8.25 4.57 2.05
C TYR A 303 9.65 5.17 2.14
N HIS A 304 10.62 4.47 2.71
CA HIS A 304 11.81 5.11 3.27
C HIS A 304 13.09 4.99 2.45
N ASP A 305 13.19 4.00 1.58
CA ASP A 305 14.46 3.65 0.91
C ASP A 305 14.52 4.06 -0.56
N VAL A 306 13.97 5.25 -0.88
CA VAL A 306 13.79 5.75 -2.25
C VAL A 306 14.94 6.62 -2.80
N ARG A 307 15.95 6.96 -1.98
CA ARG A 307 16.94 7.99 -2.34
C ARG A 307 17.95 7.55 -3.39
N SER A 308 18.44 6.33 -3.29
CA SER A 308 19.45 5.76 -4.16
C SER A 308 18.93 4.42 -4.69
N SER A 309 19.08 4.20 -5.98
CA SER A 309 18.69 2.96 -6.64
C SER A 309 19.42 1.76 -6.04
N GLU A 310 20.70 1.90 -5.75
CA GLU A 310 21.50 0.82 -5.13
C GLU A 310 20.99 0.47 -3.73
N LYS A 311 20.79 1.47 -2.86
CA LYS A 311 20.28 1.26 -1.50
C LYS A 311 18.87 0.65 -1.52
N MET A 312 18.00 1.17 -2.38
CA MET A 312 16.63 0.66 -2.54
C MET A 312 16.68 -0.83 -2.91
N ARG A 313 17.40 -1.18 -3.97
CA ARG A 313 17.55 -2.56 -4.43
C ARG A 313 18.14 -3.48 -3.37
N ASN A 314 19.16 -3.00 -2.63
CA ASN A 314 19.78 -3.79 -1.57
C ASN A 314 18.81 -4.07 -0.42
N VAL A 315 18.03 -3.08 0.03
CA VAL A 315 17.02 -3.26 1.10
C VAL A 315 15.97 -4.26 0.67
N HIS A 316 15.45 -4.15 -0.56
CA HIS A 316 14.46 -5.10 -1.10
C HIS A 316 15.04 -6.52 -1.24
N ARG A 317 16.27 -6.63 -1.75
CA ARG A 317 16.94 -7.92 -1.88
C ARG A 317 17.11 -8.64 -0.53
N LEU A 318 17.56 -7.90 0.51
CA LEU A 318 17.73 -8.45 1.86
C LEU A 318 16.38 -8.88 2.48
N ALA A 319 15.32 -8.10 2.29
CA ALA A 319 13.98 -8.47 2.73
C ALA A 319 13.51 -9.78 2.05
N GLY A 320 13.68 -9.87 0.73
CA GLY A 320 13.35 -11.09 -0.02
C GLY A 320 14.22 -12.31 0.36
N GLU A 321 15.50 -12.11 0.68
CA GLU A 321 16.39 -13.16 1.15
C GLU A 321 15.98 -13.71 2.51
N GLU A 322 15.65 -12.82 3.45
CA GLU A 322 15.16 -13.25 4.76
C GLU A 322 13.83 -14.02 4.65
N CYS A 323 12.89 -13.53 3.83
CA CYS A 323 11.65 -14.24 3.58
C CYS A 323 11.90 -15.63 2.99
N ARG A 324 12.76 -15.76 1.99
CA ARG A 324 13.10 -17.08 1.40
C ARG A 324 13.74 -18.03 2.40
N LYS A 325 14.59 -17.52 3.30
CA LYS A 325 15.27 -18.33 4.33
C LYS A 325 14.27 -19.04 5.23
N TYR A 326 13.15 -18.43 5.54
CA TYR A 326 12.09 -19.00 6.40
C TYR A 326 10.90 -19.57 5.60
N GLY A 327 10.98 -19.61 4.27
CA GLY A 327 9.87 -20.07 3.41
C GLY A 327 8.62 -19.22 3.54
N VAL A 328 8.79 -17.89 3.66
CA VAL A 328 7.74 -16.89 3.84
C VAL A 328 7.62 -16.07 2.57
N GLU A 329 6.41 -15.80 2.13
CA GLU A 329 6.14 -14.92 1.00
C GLU A 329 6.27 -13.43 1.42
N TYR A 330 6.79 -12.59 0.55
CA TYR A 330 6.82 -11.15 0.75
C TYR A 330 5.75 -10.46 -0.08
N ASN A 331 5.08 -9.48 0.52
CA ASN A 331 4.08 -8.64 -0.11
C ASN A 331 4.30 -7.16 0.22
N MET A 332 4.23 -6.31 -0.78
CA MET A 332 4.29 -4.86 -0.59
C MET A 332 2.85 -4.33 -0.46
N SER A 333 2.44 -4.04 0.76
CA SER A 333 1.05 -3.69 1.11
C SER A 333 0.75 -2.21 1.06
N GLU A 334 1.81 -1.34 1.10
CA GLU A 334 1.56 0.09 1.19
C GLU A 334 2.74 0.94 0.72
N TRP A 335 2.49 1.76 -0.28
CA TRP A 335 3.40 2.82 -0.70
C TRP A 335 2.65 4.00 -1.33
N CYS A 336 3.11 5.22 -1.04
CA CYS A 336 2.82 6.41 -1.82
C CYS A 336 3.99 7.39 -1.74
N LEU A 337 3.99 8.41 -2.58
CA LEU A 337 4.95 9.48 -2.50
C LEU A 337 4.56 10.46 -1.40
N LEU A 338 5.05 10.22 -0.17
CA LEU A 338 4.74 11.06 0.97
C LEU A 338 5.25 12.50 0.78
N PRO A 339 4.52 13.53 1.29
CA PRO A 339 4.95 14.93 1.24
C PRO A 339 6.35 15.18 1.82
N GLY A 340 6.76 14.40 2.82
CA GLY A 340 8.10 14.47 3.42
C GLY A 340 9.24 13.96 2.51
N ALA A 341 8.92 13.21 1.46
CA ALA A 341 9.91 12.79 0.47
C ALA A 341 10.51 13.96 -0.31
N ARG A 342 9.80 15.10 -0.37
CA ARG A 342 10.25 16.35 -0.99
C ARG A 342 11.62 16.83 -0.53
N LYS A 343 12.01 16.56 0.72
CA LYS A 343 13.30 17.00 1.30
C LYS A 343 14.45 16.04 1.00
N LYS A 344 14.20 14.96 0.25
CA LYS A 344 15.19 13.92 -0.03
C LYS A 344 15.71 14.09 -1.44
N ASN A 345 17.03 14.20 -1.64
CA ASN A 345 17.61 14.05 -2.96
C ASN A 345 17.36 12.61 -3.42
N ILE A 346 16.62 12.46 -4.52
CA ILE A 346 16.35 11.16 -5.15
C ILE A 346 17.22 11.08 -6.39
N GLU A 347 18.01 10.03 -6.50
CA GLU A 347 18.89 9.77 -7.64
C GLU A 347 18.12 9.75 -8.96
N GLY A 348 18.61 10.48 -9.95
CA GLY A 348 18.00 10.61 -11.28
C GLY A 348 16.84 11.61 -11.36
N PHE A 349 16.54 12.35 -10.28
CA PHE A 349 15.54 13.41 -10.28
C PHE A 349 16.18 14.76 -10.01
N SER A 350 15.72 15.81 -10.70
CA SER A 350 16.21 17.18 -10.48
C SER A 350 15.82 17.67 -9.08
N LYS A 351 16.62 18.59 -8.52
CA LYS A 351 16.28 19.20 -7.23
C LYS A 351 14.95 19.96 -7.28
N ASP A 352 14.62 20.53 -8.43
CA ASP A 352 13.39 21.30 -8.65
C ASP A 352 12.15 20.43 -8.85
N TRP A 353 12.33 19.11 -9.01
CA TRP A 353 11.22 18.16 -9.09
C TRP A 353 10.26 18.27 -7.91
N TYR A 354 10.75 18.68 -6.76
CA TYR A 354 9.96 18.81 -5.53
C TYR A 354 9.04 20.03 -5.46
N SER A 355 9.33 21.06 -6.23
CA SER A 355 8.46 22.23 -6.37
C SER A 355 7.36 22.01 -7.41
N ALA A 356 7.57 21.04 -8.29
CA ALA A 356 6.60 20.62 -9.26
C ALA A 356 5.62 19.58 -8.67
N ASN A 357 4.47 19.63 -9.17
CA ASN A 357 3.28 18.85 -8.91
C ASN A 357 3.56 17.34 -8.81
N TYR A 358 3.13 16.64 -7.76
CA TYR A 358 3.12 15.16 -7.66
C TYR A 358 2.31 14.47 -8.77
N ALA A 359 1.47 15.22 -9.46
CA ALA A 359 0.79 14.78 -10.67
C ALA A 359 1.72 14.55 -11.86
N ASP A 360 3.02 14.87 -11.72
CA ASP A 360 4.02 14.72 -12.79
C ASP A 360 4.38 13.25 -13.04
N MET A 361 4.76 12.94 -14.28
CA MET A 361 5.25 11.63 -14.70
C MET A 361 6.48 11.18 -13.91
N GLN A 362 7.29 12.10 -13.40
CA GLN A 362 8.44 11.75 -12.53
C GLN A 362 8.01 10.96 -11.28
N ALA A 363 6.86 11.30 -10.69
CA ALA A 363 6.29 10.52 -9.58
C ALA A 363 5.92 9.10 -10.01
N GLY A 364 5.34 8.95 -11.22
CA GLY A 364 5.05 7.65 -11.81
C GLY A 364 6.31 6.83 -12.09
N LEU A 365 7.38 7.46 -12.59
CA LEU A 365 8.67 6.79 -12.82
C LEU A 365 9.34 6.35 -11.51
N LEU A 366 9.23 7.13 -10.43
CA LEU A 366 9.71 6.71 -9.12
C LEU A 366 8.94 5.50 -8.61
N MET A 367 7.61 5.52 -8.75
CA MET A 367 6.76 4.38 -8.39
C MET A 367 7.14 3.13 -9.19
N ALA A 368 7.33 3.25 -10.50
CA ALA A 368 7.76 2.14 -11.34
C ALA A 368 9.10 1.53 -10.89
N ARG A 369 10.03 2.38 -10.44
CA ARG A 369 11.31 1.93 -9.87
C ARG A 369 11.13 1.14 -8.57
N ILE A 370 10.20 1.54 -7.72
CA ILE A 370 9.87 0.83 -6.48
C ILE A 370 9.17 -0.48 -6.80
N ILE A 371 8.17 -0.46 -7.68
CA ILE A 371 7.50 -1.69 -8.16
C ILE A 371 8.53 -2.68 -8.71
N TYR A 372 9.50 -2.21 -9.49
CA TYR A 372 10.57 -3.07 -9.99
C TYR A 372 11.35 -3.73 -8.84
N SER A 373 11.77 -2.95 -7.83
CA SER A 373 12.52 -3.52 -6.70
C SER A 373 11.69 -4.49 -5.88
N ASP A 374 10.42 -4.20 -5.65
CA ASP A 374 9.52 -5.12 -4.97
C ASP A 374 9.34 -6.42 -5.76
N MET A 375 9.02 -6.32 -7.06
CA MET A 375 8.73 -7.49 -7.88
C MET A 375 9.98 -8.31 -8.21
N VAL A 376 11.13 -7.66 -8.43
CA VAL A 376 12.34 -8.33 -8.94
C VAL A 376 13.35 -8.62 -7.85
N ASP A 377 13.65 -7.65 -6.99
CA ASP A 377 14.69 -7.82 -5.96
C ASP A 377 14.14 -8.54 -4.73
N SER A 378 12.90 -8.23 -4.27
CA SER A 378 12.25 -8.91 -3.14
C SER A 378 11.41 -10.12 -3.54
N ASN A 379 10.98 -10.22 -4.79
CA ASN A 379 10.07 -11.26 -5.27
C ASN A 379 8.66 -11.14 -4.66
N ALA A 380 8.13 -9.91 -4.54
CA ALA A 380 6.81 -9.65 -4.00
C ALA A 380 5.70 -10.32 -4.81
N ALA A 381 4.74 -10.94 -4.14
CA ALA A 381 3.58 -11.56 -4.78
C ALA A 381 2.45 -10.56 -5.04
N SER A 382 2.36 -9.48 -4.28
CA SER A 382 1.36 -8.42 -4.45
C SER A 382 1.93 -7.03 -4.25
N TRP A 383 1.19 -6.02 -4.72
CA TRP A 383 1.57 -4.63 -4.58
C TRP A 383 0.34 -3.73 -4.40
N SER A 384 0.37 -2.86 -3.38
CA SER A 384 -0.72 -1.91 -3.11
C SER A 384 -0.24 -0.49 -2.97
N TYR A 385 -0.93 0.43 -3.64
CA TYR A 385 -0.77 1.86 -3.44
C TYR A 385 -1.50 2.30 -2.16
N TRP A 386 -0.89 3.23 -1.37
CA TRP A 386 -1.48 3.63 -0.08
C TRP A 386 -2.88 4.20 -0.26
N LYS A 387 -3.08 5.26 -1.07
CA LYS A 387 -4.41 5.86 -1.20
C LYS A 387 -4.89 5.92 -2.65
N GLY A 388 -6.01 5.28 -2.90
CA GLY A 388 -6.71 5.36 -4.17
C GLY A 388 -7.16 6.80 -4.46
N MET A 389 -7.63 7.51 -3.42
CA MET A 389 -8.07 8.89 -3.53
C MET A 389 -7.78 9.68 -2.24
N GLU A 390 -7.57 11.00 -2.35
CA GLU A 390 -7.33 11.85 -1.18
C GLU A 390 -7.70 13.30 -1.45
N LEU A 391 -8.22 13.97 -0.42
CA LEU A 391 -8.50 15.40 -0.47
C LEU A 391 -7.19 16.20 -0.60
N ARG A 392 -7.10 17.08 -1.60
CA ARG A 392 -5.89 17.82 -1.97
C ARG A 392 -4.68 16.88 -2.19
N GLY A 393 -4.95 15.66 -2.61
CA GLY A 393 -3.99 14.55 -2.62
C GLY A 393 -3.26 14.41 -3.93
N ASP A 394 -2.32 15.30 -4.22
CA ASP A 394 -1.44 15.13 -5.37
C ASP A 394 -0.62 13.82 -5.31
N HIS A 395 -0.48 13.23 -4.12
CA HIS A 395 0.22 11.97 -3.88
C HIS A 395 -0.70 10.72 -3.92
N ALA A 396 -2.01 10.89 -4.07
CA ALA A 396 -2.96 9.79 -4.30
C ALA A 396 -3.02 9.41 -5.79
N LEU A 397 -3.66 8.30 -6.11
CA LEU A 397 -3.95 7.96 -7.51
C LEU A 397 -4.94 8.98 -8.12
N ILE A 398 -5.92 9.41 -7.32
CA ILE A 398 -6.93 10.39 -7.70
C ILE A 398 -6.94 11.53 -6.68
N ALA A 399 -6.74 12.75 -7.15
CA ALA A 399 -6.85 13.95 -6.34
C ALA A 399 -8.32 14.41 -6.28
N LEU A 400 -8.77 14.72 -5.06
CA LEU A 400 -10.10 15.24 -4.77
C LEU A 400 -10.03 16.76 -4.53
N HIS A 401 -10.83 17.51 -5.25
CA HIS A 401 -10.95 18.97 -5.14
C HIS A 401 -12.33 19.32 -4.60
N ALA A 402 -12.51 19.20 -3.29
CA ALA A 402 -13.78 19.47 -2.63
C ALA A 402 -14.18 20.95 -2.71
N LYS A 403 -15.48 21.22 -2.91
CA LYS A 403 -16.05 22.57 -2.90
C LYS A 403 -15.74 23.25 -1.56
N GLU A 404 -15.20 24.47 -1.63
CA GLU A 404 -14.77 25.23 -0.45
C GLU A 404 -13.81 24.47 0.49
N GLY A 405 -13.19 23.38 0.01
CA GLY A 405 -12.32 22.52 0.81
C GLY A 405 -13.06 21.59 1.78
N ASP A 406 -14.37 21.51 1.69
CA ASP A 406 -15.22 20.69 2.54
C ASP A 406 -15.58 19.36 1.85
N ILE A 407 -15.10 18.25 2.40
CA ILE A 407 -15.30 16.91 1.83
C ILE A 407 -16.77 16.48 1.79
N PHE A 408 -17.64 17.08 2.62
CA PHE A 408 -19.07 16.77 2.63
C PHE A 408 -19.87 17.43 1.48
N ARG A 409 -19.26 18.40 0.79
CA ARG A 409 -19.97 19.23 -0.22
C ARG A 409 -19.77 18.76 -1.65
N GLY A 410 -19.10 17.61 -1.85
CA GLY A 410 -18.75 17.13 -3.17
C GLY A 410 -17.63 17.96 -3.81
N GLY A 411 -17.38 17.72 -5.10
CA GLY A 411 -16.32 18.45 -5.80
C GLY A 411 -15.89 17.77 -7.09
N ASP A 412 -14.76 18.24 -7.63
CA ASP A 412 -14.15 17.72 -8.84
C ASP A 412 -13.09 16.67 -8.52
N VAL A 413 -12.85 15.76 -9.47
CA VAL A 413 -11.87 14.69 -9.37
C VAL A 413 -10.86 14.78 -10.51
N LYS A 414 -9.60 14.46 -10.20
CA LYS A 414 -8.50 14.47 -11.16
C LYS A 414 -7.65 13.22 -11.01
N ALA A 415 -7.50 12.45 -12.08
CA ALA A 415 -6.54 11.37 -12.13
C ALA A 415 -5.11 11.92 -12.19
N ASN A 416 -4.23 11.42 -11.33
CA ASN A 416 -2.82 11.75 -11.33
C ASN A 416 -2.03 10.82 -12.27
N LYS A 417 -0.83 11.19 -12.67
CA LYS A 417 0.04 10.34 -13.50
C LYS A 417 0.40 9.02 -12.81
N LEU A 418 0.36 8.99 -11.48
CA LEU A 418 0.51 7.78 -10.67
C LEU A 418 -0.53 6.69 -10.99
N LEU A 419 -1.79 7.10 -11.27
CA LEU A 419 -2.84 6.15 -11.65
C LEU A 419 -2.47 5.42 -12.95
N TYR A 420 -2.07 6.16 -13.97
CA TYR A 420 -1.70 5.60 -15.27
C TYR A 420 -0.41 4.77 -15.19
N ALA A 421 0.57 5.22 -14.39
CA ALA A 421 1.80 4.47 -14.17
C ALA A 421 1.53 3.13 -13.46
N LEU A 422 0.62 3.10 -12.47
CA LEU A 422 0.19 1.84 -11.85
C LEU A 422 -0.61 0.98 -12.83
N GLY A 423 -1.46 1.59 -13.65
CA GLY A 423 -2.27 0.92 -14.66
C GLY A 423 -1.43 0.11 -15.66
N ASN A 424 -0.20 0.55 -15.98
CA ASN A 424 0.72 -0.22 -16.84
C ASN A 424 1.11 -1.58 -16.23
N TYR A 425 0.95 -1.75 -14.93
CA TYR A 425 1.13 -3.04 -14.26
C TYR A 425 -0.22 -3.73 -14.03
N SER A 426 -1.12 -3.10 -13.29
CA SER A 426 -2.34 -3.73 -12.78
C SER A 426 -3.34 -4.12 -13.87
N PHE A 427 -3.40 -3.36 -14.96
CA PHE A 427 -4.30 -3.65 -16.09
C PHE A 427 -3.83 -4.87 -16.89
N PHE A 428 -2.51 -4.99 -17.13
CA PHE A 428 -1.93 -6.03 -18.00
C PHE A 428 -1.42 -7.26 -17.24
N ILE A 429 -0.96 -7.10 -16.00
CA ILE A 429 -0.46 -8.20 -15.16
C ILE A 429 -1.55 -8.58 -14.18
N ARG A 430 -2.27 -9.65 -14.49
CA ARG A 430 -3.45 -10.05 -13.70
C ARG A 430 -3.10 -11.06 -12.61
N PRO A 431 -3.99 -11.23 -11.60
CA PRO A 431 -3.87 -12.31 -10.62
C PRO A 431 -3.61 -13.67 -11.28
N ASN A 432 -2.80 -14.49 -10.64
CA ASN A 432 -2.34 -15.80 -11.11
C ASN A 432 -1.34 -15.77 -12.29
N TYR A 433 -0.90 -14.60 -12.77
CA TYR A 433 0.20 -14.53 -13.73
C TYR A 433 1.52 -14.91 -13.07
N GLN A 434 2.28 -15.76 -13.75
CA GLN A 434 3.56 -16.27 -13.28
C GLN A 434 4.70 -15.39 -13.83
N ARG A 435 5.44 -14.72 -12.96
CA ARG A 435 6.70 -14.10 -13.39
C ARG A 435 7.74 -15.16 -13.73
N VAL A 436 8.47 -14.96 -14.83
CA VAL A 436 9.56 -15.82 -15.29
C VAL A 436 10.87 -15.04 -15.37
N ALA A 437 11.99 -15.76 -15.50
CA ALA A 437 13.30 -15.12 -15.60
C ALA A 437 13.48 -14.45 -16.96
N LEU A 438 14.08 -13.25 -16.92
CA LEU A 438 14.57 -12.50 -18.08
C LEU A 438 16.07 -12.31 -17.93
N SER A 439 16.86 -12.70 -18.92
CA SER A 439 18.31 -12.49 -18.98
C SER A 439 18.69 -11.63 -20.19
N GLY A 440 19.86 -10.99 -20.14
CA GLY A 440 20.40 -10.19 -21.26
C GLY A 440 19.93 -8.74 -21.32
N ALA A 441 18.73 -8.40 -20.82
CA ALA A 441 18.27 -7.02 -20.69
C ALA A 441 18.90 -6.41 -19.42
N ARG A 442 20.00 -5.69 -19.56
CA ARG A 442 20.56 -4.89 -18.47
C ARG A 442 19.95 -3.49 -18.52
N TRP A 443 19.10 -3.16 -17.59
CA TRP A 443 18.77 -1.78 -17.26
C TRP A 443 19.99 -1.15 -16.60
N GLN A 444 20.91 -0.61 -17.40
CA GLN A 444 21.88 0.34 -16.90
C GLN A 444 21.21 1.71 -16.96
N LEU A 445 20.65 2.15 -15.85
CA LEU A 445 20.40 3.57 -15.63
C LEU A 445 21.77 4.24 -15.53
N GLN A 446 22.30 4.69 -16.65
CA GLN A 446 23.45 5.59 -16.63
C GLN A 446 23.00 6.95 -16.11
N PRO A 447 23.78 7.59 -15.20
CA PRO A 447 23.38 8.85 -14.56
C PRO A 447 23.37 10.07 -15.49
N THR A 448 23.71 9.92 -16.75
CA THR A 448 23.93 11.02 -17.68
C THR A 448 23.22 10.79 -19.00
N SER A 449 21.96 11.15 -19.11
CA SER A 449 21.40 11.75 -20.32
C SER A 449 19.94 12.17 -20.14
N ARG A 450 19.64 13.35 -20.61
CA ARG A 450 18.31 14.00 -20.67
C ARG A 450 17.32 13.35 -21.65
N LEU A 451 17.54 12.12 -22.07
CA LEU A 451 16.90 11.51 -23.25
C LEU A 451 16.13 10.21 -22.99
N MET A 452 15.53 9.98 -21.83
CA MET A 452 14.85 8.69 -21.60
C MET A 452 13.35 8.73 -21.30
N ALA A 453 12.68 9.86 -21.43
CA ALA A 453 11.22 9.89 -21.28
C ALA A 453 10.47 9.53 -22.60
N SER A 454 11.10 9.70 -23.76
CA SER A 454 10.49 9.45 -25.07
C SER A 454 10.64 8.01 -25.57
N ASP A 455 11.72 7.32 -25.21
CA ASP A 455 12.03 6.00 -25.77
C ASP A 455 11.32 4.85 -25.05
N TRP A 456 10.87 5.09 -23.83
CA TRP A 456 10.16 4.09 -23.04
C TRP A 456 8.70 3.89 -23.49
N LEU A 457 8.08 4.93 -24.04
CA LEU A 457 6.70 4.89 -24.56
C LEU A 457 6.59 4.32 -26.00
N GLN A 458 7.72 4.13 -26.70
CA GLN A 458 7.73 3.56 -28.06
C GLN A 458 8.07 2.07 -28.09
N SER A 459 8.45 1.46 -26.96
CA SER A 459 8.86 0.04 -26.90
C SER A 459 7.88 -0.86 -26.12
N MET A 460 6.68 -0.35 -25.78
CA MET A 460 5.59 -1.15 -25.24
C MET A 460 4.47 -1.32 -26.27
#